data_bc1a4612747642bc95239bc994628e43
#
_entry.id   bc1a4612747642bc95239bc994628e43
#
_cell.length_a   1.000
_cell.length_b   1.000
_cell.length_c   1.000
_cell.angle_alpha   90.00
_cell.angle_beta   90.00
_cell.angle_gamma   90.00
#
_symmetry.space_group_name_H-M   'P 1'
#
loop_
_entity.id
_entity.type
_entity.pdbx_description
1 polymer ?
#
loop_
_entity_poly.entity_id
_entity_poly.type
_entity_poly.pdbx_seq_one_letter_code
_entity_poly.pdbx_strand_id
1 'polypeptide(L)'
;MYYTHLIYYDENIDYGSENYGYVCNFKNRIKGAFFPINNMDTLKKLVNKLSSINIQNSFTLITSGRAAEKIMPICSSLINKAIIFCFYVDKYIPLKSKFPKIKAVLNDFSEIFNNLYSNQSVLNDSEIIASKFITFNDYKEKYIKLHMALSNFFNTSYQQMNYDSYSRNTFIEFIKTTDIGNDDYVFGLLNKVTTGTVGQFIEAYTGENVLCYRLNRWLRNLDSNEYDKVKYFAGPFSYSLYRYAYTNKSQGVYASKTFYRKMTIKLSDFLYYKIFKGELICYPAFTSTSEEDITKYNFPTSTAISVNGLTPNDISVVLNIRYNCKSSSNSSPCVNVVEYSVNAGEKEFIFPPFSFFKIERVVENSGTPGDPHIIYMTVPSKKNPLEFGLKNGKTIYYKRDENEIYYS
;
A
#
# COMPACT_ATOMS: atom_id res chain seq x y z
N MET A 1 4.17 0.77 -15.56
CA MET A 1 3.37 -0.07 -14.67
C MET A 1 1.92 0.36 -14.77
N TYR A 2 0.94 -0.55 -14.78
CA TYR A 2 -0.38 -0.24 -15.31
C TYR A 2 -1.45 -0.49 -14.25
N TYR A 3 -2.35 0.48 -14.03
CA TYR A 3 -3.39 0.36 -13.03
C TYR A 3 -4.68 -0.21 -13.65
N THR A 4 -5.03 -1.44 -13.31
CA THR A 4 -6.30 -2.06 -13.67
C THR A 4 -6.63 -3.19 -12.70
N HIS A 5 -7.91 -3.43 -12.43
CA HIS A 5 -8.33 -4.63 -11.73
C HIS A 5 -8.51 -5.75 -12.75
N LEU A 6 -7.90 -6.90 -12.51
CA LEU A 6 -7.82 -8.00 -13.48
C LEU A 6 -8.30 -9.31 -12.87
N ILE A 7 -9.20 -9.98 -13.58
CA ILE A 7 -9.52 -11.40 -13.39
C ILE A 7 -8.87 -12.16 -14.54
N TYR A 8 -7.95 -13.07 -14.22
CA TYR A 8 -7.37 -13.99 -15.20
C TYR A 8 -7.88 -15.39 -14.92
N TYR A 9 -8.67 -15.91 -15.83
CA TYR A 9 -9.24 -17.25 -15.73
C TYR A 9 -8.68 -18.19 -16.77
N ASP A 10 -8.03 -19.26 -16.32
CA ASP A 10 -7.65 -20.39 -17.15
C ASP A 10 -7.63 -21.67 -16.31
N GLU A 11 -8.31 -22.73 -16.76
CA GLU A 11 -8.39 -24.00 -16.05
C GLU A 11 -7.03 -24.72 -15.93
N ASN A 12 -6.03 -24.30 -16.71
CA ASN A 12 -4.68 -24.87 -16.76
C ASN A 12 -3.63 -24.02 -16.01
N ILE A 13 -4.02 -23.18 -15.06
CA ILE A 13 -3.09 -22.45 -14.20
C ILE A 13 -2.59 -23.41 -13.10
N ASP A 14 -1.57 -24.19 -13.40
CA ASP A 14 -0.90 -25.04 -12.43
C ASP A 14 0.53 -24.54 -12.20
N TYR A 15 1.03 -24.75 -10.99
CA TYR A 15 2.41 -24.36 -10.63
C TYR A 15 3.41 -25.06 -11.56
N GLY A 16 4.26 -24.26 -12.22
CA GLY A 16 5.24 -24.77 -13.21
C GLY A 16 4.72 -24.89 -14.64
N SER A 17 3.43 -24.63 -14.90
CA SER A 17 2.89 -24.56 -16.27
C SER A 17 3.27 -23.25 -16.96
N GLU A 18 3.17 -23.21 -18.30
CA GLU A 18 3.32 -21.98 -19.09
C GLU A 18 2.32 -20.91 -18.65
N ASN A 19 1.08 -21.31 -18.38
CA ASN A 19 0.02 -20.40 -17.91
C ASN A 19 0.33 -19.79 -16.54
N TYR A 20 1.08 -20.49 -15.70
CA TYR A 20 1.61 -19.90 -14.46
C TYR A 20 2.66 -18.81 -14.73
N GLY A 21 3.45 -18.94 -15.79
CA GLY A 21 4.34 -17.89 -16.27
C GLY A 21 3.59 -16.61 -16.63
N TYR A 22 2.40 -16.70 -17.25
CA TYR A 22 1.53 -15.55 -17.50
C TYR A 22 1.01 -14.93 -16.22
N VAL A 23 0.60 -15.73 -15.23
CA VAL A 23 0.20 -15.24 -13.90
C VAL A 23 1.31 -14.39 -13.26
N CYS A 24 2.55 -14.89 -13.30
CA CYS A 24 3.70 -14.16 -12.76
C CYS A 24 3.93 -12.84 -13.52
N ASN A 25 3.81 -12.84 -14.84
CA ASN A 25 3.93 -11.63 -15.65
C ASN A 25 2.86 -10.59 -15.33
N PHE A 26 1.58 -11.01 -15.22
CA PHE A 26 0.50 -10.10 -14.82
C PHE A 26 0.73 -9.55 -13.41
N LYS A 27 1.06 -10.43 -12.46
CA LYS A 27 1.33 -10.04 -11.06
C LYS A 27 2.42 -8.97 -10.94
N ASN A 28 3.41 -8.99 -11.82
CA ASN A 28 4.52 -8.04 -11.81
C ASN A 28 4.18 -6.70 -12.51
N ARG A 29 3.23 -6.69 -13.44
CA ARG A 29 2.93 -5.51 -14.27
C ARG A 29 1.64 -4.80 -13.88
N ILE A 30 0.69 -5.49 -13.22
CA ILE A 30 -0.61 -4.94 -12.82
C ILE A 30 -0.53 -4.34 -11.43
N LYS A 31 -0.92 -3.09 -11.29
CA LYS A 31 -1.04 -2.35 -10.02
C LYS A 31 -2.50 -2.28 -9.52
N GLY A 32 -3.31 -3.23 -9.78
CA GLY A 32 -4.70 -3.32 -9.31
C GLY A 32 -4.92 -4.63 -8.56
N ALA A 33 -6.17 -4.88 -8.17
CA ALA A 33 -6.55 -6.20 -7.68
C ALA A 33 -6.37 -7.21 -8.83
N PHE A 34 -5.63 -8.27 -8.56
CA PHE A 34 -5.37 -9.33 -9.53
C PHE A 34 -5.81 -10.68 -8.98
N PHE A 35 -6.71 -11.35 -9.70
CA PHE A 35 -7.29 -12.63 -9.32
C PHE A 35 -6.99 -13.68 -10.39
N PRO A 36 -5.91 -14.46 -10.23
CA PRO A 36 -5.70 -15.67 -11.03
C PRO A 36 -6.62 -16.79 -10.54
N ILE A 37 -7.40 -17.37 -11.43
CA ILE A 37 -8.45 -18.35 -11.09
C ILE A 37 -8.37 -19.50 -12.07
N ASN A 38 -8.28 -20.72 -11.54
CA ASN A 38 -8.20 -21.95 -12.33
C ASN A 38 -9.43 -22.87 -12.24
N ASN A 39 -10.44 -22.47 -11.47
CA ASN A 39 -11.66 -23.28 -11.37
C ASN A 39 -12.92 -22.43 -11.22
N MET A 40 -14.05 -22.98 -11.64
CA MET A 40 -15.34 -22.32 -11.70
C MET A 40 -15.91 -21.96 -10.31
N ASP A 41 -15.66 -22.78 -9.30
CA ASP A 41 -16.21 -22.55 -7.96
C ASP A 41 -15.54 -21.37 -7.29
N THR A 42 -14.23 -21.23 -7.45
CA THR A 42 -13.48 -20.06 -7.00
C THR A 42 -13.95 -18.79 -7.72
N LEU A 43 -14.20 -18.86 -9.03
CA LEU A 43 -14.74 -17.74 -9.79
C LEU A 43 -16.10 -17.32 -9.25
N LYS A 44 -17.03 -18.25 -9.06
CA LYS A 44 -18.37 -17.95 -8.51
C LYS A 44 -18.29 -17.33 -7.12
N LYS A 45 -17.42 -17.85 -6.23
CA LYS A 45 -17.20 -17.27 -4.90
C LYS A 45 -16.68 -15.83 -5.01
N LEU A 46 -15.74 -15.56 -5.88
CA LEU A 46 -15.24 -14.21 -6.13
C LEU A 46 -16.34 -13.29 -6.65
N VAL A 47 -17.09 -13.71 -7.67
CA VAL A 47 -18.22 -12.93 -8.24
C VAL A 47 -19.24 -12.59 -7.18
N ASN A 48 -19.65 -13.56 -6.36
CA ASN A 48 -20.60 -13.33 -5.27
C ASN A 48 -20.05 -12.34 -4.23
N LYS A 49 -18.78 -12.48 -3.84
CA LYS A 49 -18.10 -11.54 -2.93
C LYS A 49 -18.10 -10.12 -3.49
N LEU A 50 -17.69 -9.95 -4.75
CA LEU A 50 -17.59 -8.63 -5.39
C LEU A 50 -19.00 -8.00 -5.61
N SER A 51 -19.99 -8.79 -5.99
CA SER A 51 -21.37 -8.33 -6.14
C SER A 51 -21.97 -7.88 -4.80
N SER A 52 -21.67 -8.59 -3.71
CA SER A 52 -22.18 -8.24 -2.37
C SER A 52 -21.64 -6.89 -1.85
N ILE A 53 -20.55 -6.40 -2.38
CA ILE A 53 -19.96 -5.08 -2.09
C ILE A 53 -20.24 -4.04 -3.19
N ASN A 54 -21.24 -4.32 -4.02
CA ASN A 54 -21.74 -3.44 -5.09
C ASN A 54 -20.67 -2.94 -6.07
N ILE A 55 -19.70 -3.82 -6.43
CA ILE A 55 -18.71 -3.52 -7.48
C ILE A 55 -19.26 -3.98 -8.81
N GLN A 56 -19.39 -3.05 -9.74
CA GLN A 56 -19.85 -3.32 -11.10
C GLN A 56 -18.92 -2.68 -12.13
N ASN A 57 -18.80 -3.31 -13.29
CA ASN A 57 -18.05 -2.79 -14.46
C ASN A 57 -16.63 -2.27 -14.14
N SER A 58 -15.94 -2.87 -13.16
CA SER A 58 -14.65 -2.38 -12.67
C SER A 58 -13.47 -3.26 -13.06
N PHE A 59 -13.73 -4.49 -13.54
CA PHE A 59 -12.69 -5.46 -13.86
C PHE A 59 -12.50 -5.63 -15.36
N THR A 60 -11.25 -5.91 -15.74
CA THR A 60 -10.95 -6.53 -17.03
C THR A 60 -10.88 -8.06 -16.83
N LEU A 61 -11.51 -8.82 -17.69
CA LEU A 61 -11.39 -10.26 -17.72
C LEU A 61 -10.42 -10.67 -18.83
N ILE A 62 -9.44 -11.51 -18.49
CA ILE A 62 -8.67 -12.27 -19.50
C ILE A 62 -9.01 -13.74 -19.30
N THR A 63 -9.32 -14.43 -20.39
CA THR A 63 -9.71 -15.84 -20.33
C THR A 63 -9.30 -16.58 -21.58
N SER A 64 -9.14 -17.92 -21.48
CA SER A 64 -8.94 -18.78 -22.63
C SER A 64 -10.21 -18.84 -23.51
N GLY A 65 -10.02 -19.07 -24.81
CA GLY A 65 -11.13 -19.14 -25.74
C GLY A 65 -12.14 -20.23 -25.38
N ARG A 66 -11.68 -21.36 -24.85
CA ARG A 66 -12.53 -22.50 -24.46
C ARG A 66 -13.43 -22.15 -23.25
N ALA A 67 -12.94 -21.34 -22.34
CA ALA A 67 -13.68 -21.00 -21.15
C ALA A 67 -14.62 -19.79 -21.35
N ALA A 68 -14.35 -18.93 -22.35
CA ALA A 68 -15.04 -17.65 -22.54
C ALA A 68 -16.58 -17.77 -22.54
N GLU A 69 -17.15 -18.70 -23.28
CA GLU A 69 -18.61 -18.86 -23.35
C GLU A 69 -19.27 -19.16 -22.00
N LYS A 70 -18.57 -19.91 -21.15
CA LYS A 70 -19.07 -20.30 -19.82
C LYS A 70 -18.94 -19.17 -18.81
N ILE A 71 -17.87 -18.36 -18.89
CA ILE A 71 -17.53 -17.37 -17.86
C ILE A 71 -18.09 -16.00 -18.15
N MET A 72 -18.23 -15.60 -19.42
CA MET A 72 -18.76 -14.29 -19.79
C MET A 72 -20.10 -13.97 -19.13
N PRO A 73 -21.12 -14.87 -19.12
CA PRO A 73 -22.38 -14.62 -18.43
C PRO A 73 -22.21 -14.41 -16.91
N ILE A 74 -21.29 -15.16 -16.28
CA ILE A 74 -21.04 -15.12 -14.83
C ILE A 74 -20.40 -13.80 -14.43
N CYS A 75 -19.45 -13.32 -15.22
CA CYS A 75 -18.67 -12.12 -14.92
C CYS A 75 -19.31 -10.84 -15.46
N SER A 76 -20.40 -10.92 -16.22
CA SER A 76 -20.93 -9.80 -17.02
C SER A 76 -21.21 -8.52 -16.24
N SER A 77 -21.64 -8.61 -14.99
CA SER A 77 -21.90 -7.45 -14.15
C SER A 77 -20.61 -6.80 -13.60
N LEU A 78 -19.56 -7.58 -13.41
CA LEU A 78 -18.31 -7.12 -12.80
C LEU A 78 -17.34 -6.48 -13.79
N ILE A 79 -17.35 -6.95 -15.05
CA ILE A 79 -16.35 -6.57 -16.05
C ILE A 79 -16.78 -5.38 -16.88
N ASN A 80 -15.84 -4.50 -17.19
CA ASN A 80 -16.01 -3.45 -18.20
C ASN A 80 -15.58 -3.93 -19.60
N LYS A 81 -14.57 -4.80 -19.67
CA LYS A 81 -14.08 -5.41 -20.90
C LYS A 81 -13.54 -6.81 -20.67
N ALA A 82 -13.47 -7.59 -21.73
CA ALA A 82 -12.83 -8.90 -21.75
C ALA A 82 -11.86 -9.03 -22.92
N ILE A 83 -10.80 -9.80 -22.72
CA ILE A 83 -9.82 -10.21 -23.72
C ILE A 83 -9.80 -11.73 -23.72
N ILE A 84 -9.96 -12.33 -24.89
CA ILE A 84 -9.75 -13.76 -25.07
C ILE A 84 -8.31 -13.98 -25.53
N PHE A 85 -7.57 -14.79 -24.77
CA PHE A 85 -6.22 -15.21 -25.13
C PHE A 85 -6.22 -16.69 -25.53
N CYS A 86 -5.87 -16.97 -26.76
CA CYS A 86 -5.99 -18.35 -27.32
C CYS A 86 -5.14 -18.54 -28.57
N PHE A 87 -4.77 -19.78 -28.84
CA PHE A 87 -4.03 -20.14 -30.07
C PHE A 87 -4.86 -20.00 -31.36
N TYR A 88 -6.17 -20.27 -31.31
CA TYR A 88 -7.06 -20.31 -32.49
C TYR A 88 -7.96 -19.06 -32.50
N VAL A 89 -7.40 -17.91 -32.89
CA VAL A 89 -8.09 -16.61 -32.88
C VAL A 89 -9.39 -16.65 -33.66
N ASP A 90 -9.37 -17.14 -34.92
CA ASP A 90 -10.53 -17.11 -35.82
C ASP A 90 -11.73 -17.88 -35.26
N LYS A 91 -11.48 -18.95 -34.52
CA LYS A 91 -12.52 -19.76 -33.89
C LYS A 91 -13.34 -18.95 -32.86
N TYR A 92 -12.74 -17.98 -32.22
CA TYR A 92 -13.35 -17.26 -31.10
C TYR A 92 -13.72 -15.81 -31.43
N ILE A 93 -13.35 -15.29 -32.61
CA ILE A 93 -13.80 -13.98 -33.09
C ILE A 93 -15.32 -13.82 -33.04
N PRO A 94 -16.13 -14.81 -33.41
CA PRO A 94 -17.60 -14.72 -33.40
C PRO A 94 -18.17 -14.42 -31.99
N LEU A 95 -17.43 -14.75 -30.93
CA LEU A 95 -17.86 -14.45 -29.56
C LEU A 95 -17.94 -12.95 -29.29
N LYS A 96 -17.23 -12.10 -30.04
CA LYS A 96 -17.35 -10.63 -29.93
C LYS A 96 -18.77 -10.14 -30.22
N SER A 97 -19.43 -10.74 -31.19
CA SER A 97 -20.83 -10.42 -31.50
C SER A 97 -21.80 -10.90 -30.42
N LYS A 98 -21.55 -12.08 -29.84
CA LYS A 98 -22.35 -12.66 -28.77
C LYS A 98 -22.18 -11.92 -27.43
N PHE A 99 -20.95 -11.43 -27.16
CA PHE A 99 -20.59 -10.74 -25.92
C PHE A 99 -19.86 -9.42 -26.23
N PRO A 100 -20.56 -8.29 -26.31
CA PRO A 100 -19.99 -6.99 -26.73
C PRO A 100 -18.86 -6.47 -25.83
N LYS A 101 -18.73 -7.00 -24.61
CA LYS A 101 -17.63 -6.69 -23.70
C LYS A 101 -16.29 -7.34 -24.11
N ILE A 102 -16.30 -8.32 -25.01
CA ILE A 102 -15.06 -8.87 -25.60
C ILE A 102 -14.51 -7.85 -26.60
N LYS A 103 -13.40 -7.24 -26.26
CA LYS A 103 -12.75 -6.20 -27.09
C LYS A 103 -11.67 -6.78 -28.00
N ALA A 104 -10.98 -7.84 -27.56
CA ALA A 104 -9.95 -8.49 -28.35
C ALA A 104 -9.97 -10.01 -28.20
N VAL A 105 -9.53 -10.69 -29.26
CA VAL A 105 -9.19 -12.12 -29.29
C VAL A 105 -7.76 -12.17 -29.81
N LEU A 106 -6.82 -12.68 -29.03
CA LEU A 106 -5.39 -12.56 -29.24
C LEU A 106 -4.69 -13.88 -29.06
N ASN A 107 -3.58 -14.07 -29.76
CA ASN A 107 -2.66 -15.22 -29.59
C ASN A 107 -1.25 -14.77 -29.18
N ASP A 108 -0.98 -13.46 -29.15
CA ASP A 108 0.26 -12.90 -28.66
C ASP A 108 0.05 -12.28 -27.27
N PHE A 109 0.84 -12.77 -26.31
CA PHE A 109 0.79 -12.28 -24.92
C PHE A 109 1.18 -10.81 -24.81
N SER A 110 2.09 -10.33 -25.65
CA SER A 110 2.53 -8.92 -25.65
C SER A 110 1.39 -7.96 -26.04
N GLU A 111 0.52 -8.38 -26.96
CA GLU A 111 -0.63 -7.59 -27.38
C GLU A 111 -1.69 -7.44 -26.31
N ILE A 112 -1.73 -8.32 -25.31
CA ILE A 112 -2.66 -8.19 -24.19
C ILE A 112 -2.44 -6.87 -23.47
N PHE A 113 -1.17 -6.50 -23.19
CA PHE A 113 -0.86 -5.26 -22.51
C PHE A 113 -1.25 -4.04 -23.34
N ASN A 114 -1.04 -4.05 -24.65
CA ASN A 114 -1.49 -2.98 -25.54
C ASN A 114 -3.00 -2.81 -25.49
N ASN A 115 -3.75 -3.91 -25.46
CA ASN A 115 -5.21 -3.89 -25.35
C ASN A 115 -5.71 -3.55 -23.96
N LEU A 116 -4.97 -3.87 -22.90
CA LEU A 116 -5.31 -3.43 -21.56
C LEU A 116 -5.32 -1.89 -21.46
N TYR A 117 -4.49 -1.22 -22.26
CA TYR A 117 -4.11 0.20 -22.09
C TYR A 117 -4.52 1.12 -23.22
N SER A 118 -5.09 0.63 -24.31
CA SER A 118 -5.44 1.43 -25.49
C SER A 118 -6.33 2.66 -25.24
N ASN A 119 -6.87 2.83 -24.02
CA ASN A 119 -7.73 3.96 -23.64
C ASN A 119 -7.33 4.61 -22.29
N GLN A 120 -6.19 4.25 -21.73
CA GLN A 120 -5.71 4.94 -20.53
C GLN A 120 -4.61 5.91 -20.95
N SER A 121 -4.85 7.21 -20.77
CA SER A 121 -3.76 8.18 -20.68
C SER A 121 -2.70 7.56 -19.74
N VAL A 122 -1.44 7.57 -20.18
CA VAL A 122 -0.30 7.21 -19.32
C VAL A 122 -0.38 8.15 -18.11
N LEU A 123 -1.02 7.66 -17.06
CA LEU A 123 -1.08 8.41 -15.81
C LEU A 123 0.36 8.55 -15.35
N ASN A 124 0.81 9.78 -15.28
CA ASN A 124 2.11 10.11 -14.72
C ASN A 124 2.22 9.39 -13.37
N ASP A 125 3.26 8.59 -13.20
CA ASP A 125 3.50 7.75 -12.01
C ASP A 125 3.48 8.54 -10.68
N SER A 126 3.48 9.87 -10.74
CA SER A 126 3.51 10.79 -9.62
C SER A 126 2.23 10.83 -8.78
N GLU A 127 1.05 10.55 -9.35
CA GLU A 127 -0.23 10.86 -8.70
C GLU A 127 -0.90 9.68 -7.98
N ILE A 128 -0.51 8.43 -8.27
CA ILE A 128 -1.29 7.24 -7.88
C ILE A 128 -0.89 6.68 -6.51
N ILE A 129 0.15 7.21 -5.86
CA ILE A 129 0.87 6.46 -4.82
C ILE A 129 0.44 6.80 -3.37
N ALA A 130 -0.43 7.77 -3.14
CA ALA A 130 -0.73 8.25 -1.78
C ALA A 130 -1.43 7.22 -0.87
N SER A 131 -2.14 6.24 -1.41
CA SER A 131 -3.00 5.32 -0.66
C SER A 131 -2.64 3.84 -0.79
N LYS A 132 -1.53 3.51 -1.47
CA LYS A 132 -1.23 2.13 -1.80
C LYS A 132 -0.83 1.31 -0.58
N PHE A 133 -1.64 0.32 -0.27
CA PHE A 133 -1.27 -0.77 0.63
C PHE A 133 -0.92 -2.03 -0.17
N ILE A 134 -0.25 -2.97 0.49
CA ILE A 134 0.00 -4.32 -0.01
C ILE A 134 -0.88 -5.31 0.75
N THR A 135 -1.31 -6.38 0.08
CA THR A 135 -2.04 -7.45 0.76
C THR A 135 -1.08 -8.21 1.69
N PHE A 136 -1.64 -8.86 2.71
CA PHE A 136 -0.82 -9.67 3.62
C PHE A 136 -0.12 -10.82 2.88
N ASN A 137 -0.73 -11.36 1.84
CA ASN A 137 -0.11 -12.39 1.02
C ASN A 137 1.08 -11.86 0.21
N ASP A 138 0.92 -10.70 -0.45
CA ASP A 138 2.04 -10.08 -1.16
C ASP A 138 3.19 -9.73 -0.20
N TYR A 139 2.87 -9.23 1.01
CA TYR A 139 3.87 -8.98 2.04
C TYR A 139 4.69 -10.24 2.36
N LYS A 140 4.02 -11.36 2.64
CA LYS A 140 4.70 -12.63 2.96
C LYS A 140 5.59 -13.14 1.83
N GLU A 141 5.08 -13.07 0.60
CA GLU A 141 5.77 -13.65 -0.54
C GLU A 141 6.93 -12.80 -1.05
N LYS A 142 6.76 -11.48 -1.04
CA LYS A 142 7.68 -10.58 -1.76
C LYS A 142 8.44 -9.63 -0.85
N TYR A 143 7.78 -9.08 0.17
CA TYR A 143 8.26 -7.87 0.84
C TYR A 143 8.79 -8.07 2.27
N ILE A 144 8.67 -9.28 2.82
CA ILE A 144 9.20 -9.59 4.15
C ILE A 144 10.71 -9.32 4.24
N LYS A 145 11.47 -9.63 3.18
CA LYS A 145 12.92 -9.38 3.13
C LYS A 145 13.25 -7.89 3.14
N LEU A 146 12.43 -7.06 2.47
CA LEU A 146 12.62 -5.61 2.47
C LEU A 146 12.32 -5.02 3.86
N HIS A 147 11.27 -5.52 4.53
CA HIS A 147 10.99 -5.13 5.91
C HIS A 147 12.13 -5.55 6.85
N MET A 148 12.66 -6.75 6.70
CA MET A 148 13.83 -7.19 7.46
C MET A 148 15.05 -6.32 7.19
N ALA A 149 15.27 -5.87 5.95
CA ALA A 149 16.38 -4.97 5.62
C ALA A 149 16.25 -3.60 6.32
N LEU A 150 15.04 -3.05 6.46
CA LEU A 150 14.80 -1.89 7.32
C LEU A 150 15.08 -2.19 8.79
N SER A 151 14.66 -3.37 9.25
CA SER A 151 14.85 -3.80 10.65
C SER A 151 16.31 -4.11 10.98
N ASN A 152 17.14 -4.47 10.02
CA ASN A 152 18.57 -4.73 10.24
C ASN A 152 19.33 -3.49 10.71
N PHE A 153 18.85 -2.29 10.41
CA PHE A 153 19.38 -1.07 11.02
C PHE A 153 19.20 -1.05 12.55
N PHE A 154 18.24 -1.81 13.08
CA PHE A 154 18.04 -1.98 14.51
C PHE A 154 19.16 -2.79 15.19
N ASN A 155 19.72 -3.76 14.47
CA ASN A 155 20.73 -4.68 15.02
C ASN A 155 22.16 -4.12 15.00
N THR A 156 22.49 -3.32 13.99
CA THR A 156 23.84 -2.74 13.83
C THR A 156 24.05 -1.50 14.68
N SER A 157 22.97 -0.77 15.01
CA SER A 157 23.03 0.50 15.75
C SER A 157 22.94 0.35 17.28
N TYR A 158 22.79 -0.88 17.79
CA TYR A 158 22.54 -1.11 19.22
C TYR A 158 23.68 -0.64 20.14
N GLN A 159 24.91 -0.57 19.62
CA GLN A 159 26.08 -0.14 20.38
C GLN A 159 26.49 1.32 20.13
N GLN A 160 26.01 1.97 19.05
CA GLN A 160 26.36 3.35 18.74
C GLN A 160 25.10 4.14 18.35
N MET A 161 24.71 5.10 19.18
CA MET A 161 23.54 5.95 19.03
C MET A 161 23.65 6.98 17.88
N ASN A 162 24.61 6.86 17.02
CA ASN A 162 24.85 7.82 15.96
C ASN A 162 24.29 7.26 14.64
N TYR A 163 23.43 8.05 14.01
CA TYR A 163 23.12 7.89 12.60
C TYR A 163 24.44 7.88 11.86
N ASP A 164 24.89 6.69 11.46
CA ASP A 164 26.24 6.54 10.96
C ASP A 164 26.44 7.41 9.71
N SER A 165 27.66 7.95 9.58
CA SER A 165 28.00 8.89 8.51
C SER A 165 27.82 8.29 7.11
N TYR A 166 27.99 6.97 6.97
CA TYR A 166 27.81 6.27 5.71
C TYR A 166 26.32 6.28 5.29
N SER A 167 25.41 5.88 6.18
CA SER A 167 23.97 5.86 5.91
C SER A 167 23.46 7.27 5.59
N ARG A 168 23.85 8.25 6.40
CA ARG A 168 23.50 9.65 6.17
C ARG A 168 23.98 10.17 4.82
N ASN A 169 25.27 10.00 4.53
CA ASN A 169 25.84 10.49 3.28
C ASN A 169 25.25 9.77 2.06
N THR A 170 25.02 8.46 2.16
CA THR A 170 24.37 7.68 1.09
C THR A 170 22.97 8.22 0.78
N PHE A 171 22.20 8.57 1.82
CA PHE A 171 20.87 9.15 1.61
C PHE A 171 20.94 10.58 1.06
N ILE A 172 21.85 11.43 1.59
CA ILE A 172 22.05 12.80 1.10
C ILE A 172 22.48 12.80 -0.38
N GLU A 173 23.43 11.97 -0.76
CA GLU A 173 23.86 11.86 -2.16
C GLU A 173 22.72 11.38 -3.07
N PHE A 174 21.89 10.46 -2.60
CA PHE A 174 20.69 10.08 -3.34
C PHE A 174 19.73 11.26 -3.52
N ILE A 175 19.43 12.02 -2.46
CA ILE A 175 18.53 13.19 -2.52
C ILE A 175 19.03 14.21 -3.53
N LYS A 176 20.35 14.46 -3.63
CA LYS A 176 20.95 15.36 -4.62
C LYS A 176 20.64 14.96 -6.07
N THR A 177 20.39 13.68 -6.33
CA THR A 177 20.02 13.19 -7.67
C THR A 177 18.55 13.31 -8.00
N THR A 178 17.73 13.74 -7.05
CA THR A 178 16.28 13.90 -7.19
C THR A 178 15.90 15.37 -7.40
N ASP A 179 14.64 15.60 -7.68
CA ASP A 179 14.07 16.95 -7.76
C ASP A 179 14.03 17.72 -6.41
N ILE A 180 14.28 17.04 -5.28
CA ILE A 180 14.48 17.66 -3.96
C ILE A 180 15.87 18.31 -3.87
N GLY A 181 16.83 17.85 -4.68
CA GLY A 181 18.24 18.22 -4.57
C GLY A 181 18.58 19.70 -4.68
N ASN A 182 17.60 20.55 -5.02
CA ASN A 182 17.74 22.01 -5.06
C ASN A 182 16.95 22.71 -3.95
N ASP A 183 16.42 21.97 -2.97
CA ASP A 183 15.65 22.51 -1.86
C ASP A 183 16.57 22.72 -0.64
N ASP A 184 17.04 23.94 -0.48
CA ASP A 184 17.96 24.32 0.61
C ASP A 184 17.36 24.07 2.00
N TYR A 185 16.04 24.15 2.15
CA TYR A 185 15.35 23.90 3.42
C TYR A 185 15.42 22.42 3.80
N VAL A 186 15.12 21.53 2.85
CA VAL A 186 15.23 20.08 3.06
C VAL A 186 16.66 19.69 3.38
N PHE A 187 17.64 20.24 2.65
CA PHE A 187 19.07 20.00 2.96
C PHE A 187 19.47 20.50 4.33
N GLY A 188 18.97 21.66 4.73
CA GLY A 188 19.19 22.21 6.06
C GLY A 188 18.68 21.26 7.16
N LEU A 189 17.51 20.68 6.97
CA LEU A 189 16.94 19.69 7.89
C LEU A 189 17.74 18.39 7.91
N LEU A 190 18.09 17.83 6.76
CA LEU A 190 18.88 16.60 6.66
C LEU A 190 20.28 16.76 7.27
N ASN A 191 20.91 17.91 7.11
CA ASN A 191 22.19 18.20 7.70
C ASN A 191 22.13 18.31 9.23
N LYS A 192 20.98 18.71 9.80
CA LYS A 192 20.73 18.71 11.25
C LYS A 192 20.60 17.29 11.81
N VAL A 193 20.21 16.30 11.00
CA VAL A 193 20.11 14.89 11.43
C VAL A 193 21.51 14.28 11.54
N THR A 194 22.32 14.81 12.47
CA THR A 194 23.73 14.42 12.63
C THR A 194 23.94 13.38 13.71
N THR A 195 23.13 13.44 14.76
CA THR A 195 23.29 12.58 15.95
C THR A 195 22.26 11.44 16.00
N GLY A 196 21.34 11.38 15.01
CA GLY A 196 20.31 10.36 14.97
C GLY A 196 19.28 10.48 16.09
N THR A 197 19.09 11.66 16.65
CA THR A 197 18.04 11.89 17.65
C THR A 197 16.67 11.83 16.97
N VAL A 198 15.69 11.27 17.68
CA VAL A 198 14.33 11.15 17.17
C VAL A 198 13.74 12.51 16.79
N GLY A 199 14.02 13.56 17.57
CA GLY A 199 13.53 14.91 17.27
C GLY A 199 13.96 15.43 15.92
N GLN A 200 15.25 15.25 15.58
CA GLN A 200 15.79 15.66 14.28
C GLN A 200 15.13 14.92 13.11
N PHE A 201 14.90 13.60 13.25
CA PHE A 201 14.20 12.82 12.23
C PHE A 201 12.73 13.26 12.10
N ILE A 202 12.04 13.50 13.22
CA ILE A 202 10.64 13.95 13.21
C ILE A 202 10.55 15.33 12.55
N GLU A 203 11.39 16.28 12.95
CA GLU A 203 11.43 17.61 12.34
C GLU A 203 11.68 17.54 10.82
N ALA A 204 12.64 16.74 10.39
CA ALA A 204 12.92 16.54 8.96
C ALA A 204 11.74 15.89 8.22
N TYR A 205 11.01 15.00 8.85
CA TYR A 205 9.87 14.29 8.23
C TYR A 205 8.59 15.14 8.25
N THR A 206 8.28 15.84 9.35
CA THR A 206 7.02 16.58 9.53
C THR A 206 7.09 18.03 9.07
N GLY A 207 8.31 18.56 8.82
CA GLY A 207 8.48 19.88 8.24
C GLY A 207 7.74 19.96 6.90
N GLU A 208 6.88 20.96 6.70
CA GLU A 208 6.03 21.16 5.50
C GLU A 208 6.86 21.21 4.20
N ASN A 209 7.52 20.11 3.89
CA ASN A 209 8.48 19.98 2.81
C ASN A 209 8.16 18.77 1.91
N VAL A 210 8.80 18.76 0.77
CA VAL A 210 8.64 17.70 -0.25
C VAL A 210 9.17 16.36 0.25
N LEU A 211 10.04 16.34 1.29
CA LEU A 211 10.72 15.13 1.74
C LEU A 211 9.75 14.04 2.20
N CYS A 212 8.77 14.35 3.06
CA CYS A 212 7.85 13.34 3.58
C CYS A 212 7.03 12.68 2.46
N TYR A 213 6.62 13.47 1.45
CA TYR A 213 5.87 12.95 0.30
C TYR A 213 6.74 12.04 -0.56
N ARG A 214 7.96 12.46 -0.86
CA ARG A 214 8.91 11.70 -1.67
C ARG A 214 9.37 10.44 -0.94
N LEU A 215 9.72 10.55 0.34
CA LEU A 215 10.10 9.41 1.18
C LEU A 215 9.00 8.34 1.18
N ASN A 216 7.76 8.74 1.46
CA ASN A 216 6.63 7.83 1.47
C ASN A 216 6.31 7.26 0.07
N ARG A 217 6.51 8.03 -0.98
CA ARG A 217 6.39 7.55 -2.37
C ARG A 217 7.41 6.46 -2.66
N TRP A 218 8.68 6.70 -2.36
CA TRP A 218 9.75 5.72 -2.59
C TRP A 218 9.55 4.44 -1.76
N LEU A 219 9.15 4.58 -0.50
CA LEU A 219 8.83 3.43 0.36
C LEU A 219 7.65 2.59 -0.18
N ARG A 220 6.70 3.20 -0.89
CA ARG A 220 5.61 2.46 -1.53
C ARG A 220 6.00 1.82 -2.86
N ASN A 221 7.06 2.29 -3.47
CA ASN A 221 7.60 1.72 -4.72
C ASN A 221 8.67 0.66 -4.41
N LEU A 222 8.23 -0.42 -3.76
CA LEU A 222 9.07 -1.47 -3.17
C LEU A 222 10.00 -2.19 -4.17
N ASP A 223 9.67 -2.15 -5.46
CA ASP A 223 10.43 -2.82 -6.52
C ASP A 223 11.40 -1.85 -7.22
N SER A 224 11.63 -0.66 -6.66
CA SER A 224 12.47 0.36 -7.26
C SER A 224 13.87 0.40 -6.67
N ASN A 225 14.81 0.89 -7.48
CA ASN A 225 16.18 1.14 -7.01
C ASN A 225 16.23 2.23 -5.92
N GLU A 226 15.25 3.12 -5.89
CA GLU A 226 15.14 4.18 -4.90
C GLU A 226 14.94 3.59 -3.50
N TYR A 227 14.21 2.47 -3.38
CA TYR A 227 14.01 1.80 -2.10
C TYR A 227 15.34 1.47 -1.41
N ASP A 228 16.32 0.99 -2.17
CA ASP A 228 17.64 0.65 -1.65
C ASP A 228 18.42 1.85 -1.08
N LYS A 229 18.09 3.06 -1.49
CA LYS A 229 18.68 4.30 -0.98
C LYS A 229 17.89 4.87 0.20
N VAL A 230 16.57 4.81 0.11
CA VAL A 230 15.64 5.35 1.10
C VAL A 230 15.71 4.60 2.43
N LYS A 231 16.04 3.30 2.41
CA LYS A 231 16.23 2.50 3.64
C LYS A 231 17.26 3.11 4.59
N TYR A 232 18.28 3.82 4.09
CA TYR A 232 19.30 4.48 4.90
C TYR A 232 18.79 5.68 5.72
N PHE A 233 17.63 6.21 5.40
CA PHE A 233 16.92 7.16 6.26
C PHE A 233 15.77 6.49 7.01
N ALA A 234 14.93 5.74 6.32
CA ALA A 234 13.72 5.14 6.87
C ALA A 234 14.00 4.12 7.97
N GLY A 235 15.08 3.34 7.86
CA GLY A 235 15.49 2.39 8.89
C GLY A 235 15.90 3.08 10.20
N PRO A 236 16.90 3.96 10.20
CA PRO A 236 17.29 4.75 11.37
C PRO A 236 16.14 5.56 11.97
N PHE A 237 15.29 6.17 11.15
CA PHE A 237 14.12 6.89 11.63
C PHE A 237 13.12 5.96 12.33
N SER A 238 12.78 4.82 11.74
CA SER A 238 11.88 3.83 12.35
C SER A 238 12.43 3.34 13.68
N TYR A 239 13.72 3.08 13.76
CA TYR A 239 14.40 2.70 15.01
C TYR A 239 14.31 3.80 16.07
N SER A 240 14.59 5.04 15.70
CA SER A 240 14.52 6.19 16.60
C SER A 240 13.12 6.40 17.16
N LEU A 241 12.07 6.26 16.33
CA LEU A 241 10.67 6.28 16.76
C LEU A 241 10.37 5.18 17.78
N TYR A 242 10.77 3.94 17.46
CA TYR A 242 10.58 2.82 18.37
C TYR A 242 11.24 3.08 19.74
N ARG A 243 12.51 3.45 19.72
CA ARG A 243 13.28 3.71 20.93
C ARG A 243 12.65 4.82 21.76
N TYR A 244 12.19 5.88 21.11
CA TYR A 244 11.54 7.00 21.77
C TYR A 244 10.26 6.57 22.49
N ALA A 245 9.40 5.77 21.85
CA ALA A 245 8.21 5.21 22.48
C ALA A 245 8.54 4.25 23.65
N TYR A 246 9.64 3.50 23.53
CA TYR A 246 10.06 2.58 24.57
C TYR A 246 10.65 3.29 25.80
N THR A 247 11.48 4.29 25.60
CA THR A 247 12.13 5.06 26.70
C THR A 247 11.17 6.07 27.33
N ASN A 248 10.30 6.66 26.54
CA ASN A 248 9.31 7.66 26.99
C ASN A 248 7.91 7.07 26.84
N LYS A 249 7.45 6.32 27.85
CA LYS A 249 6.16 5.63 27.80
C LYS A 249 4.97 6.55 27.54
N SER A 250 5.06 7.83 27.87
CA SER A 250 4.05 8.83 27.55
C SER A 250 3.90 9.10 26.06
N GLN A 251 4.90 8.78 25.26
CA GLN A 251 4.89 8.97 23.79
C GLN A 251 4.47 7.71 23.03
N GLY A 252 4.42 6.57 23.71
CA GLY A 252 3.83 5.36 23.17
C GLY A 252 2.32 5.29 23.41
N VAL A 253 1.65 4.42 22.67
CA VAL A 253 0.21 4.18 22.81
C VAL A 253 0.00 2.84 23.51
N TYR A 254 -0.28 2.88 24.81
CA TYR A 254 -0.47 1.71 25.67
C TYR A 254 -1.92 1.55 26.16
N ALA A 255 -2.83 2.38 25.66
CA ALA A 255 -4.27 2.30 25.89
C ALA A 255 -5.01 2.22 24.57
N SER A 256 -6.26 1.76 24.60
CA SER A 256 -7.10 1.75 23.41
C SER A 256 -7.31 3.17 22.89
N LYS A 257 -7.09 3.38 21.61
CA LYS A 257 -7.12 4.70 20.97
C LYS A 257 -7.63 4.59 19.53
N THR A 258 -8.23 5.67 19.05
CA THR A 258 -8.63 5.81 17.64
C THR A 258 -7.79 6.90 16.99
N PHE A 259 -7.36 6.65 15.78
CA PHE A 259 -6.58 7.57 14.96
C PHE A 259 -7.29 7.83 13.65
N TYR A 260 -7.06 9.00 13.09
CA TYR A 260 -7.69 9.46 11.86
C TYR A 260 -6.64 9.92 10.86
N ARG A 261 -6.87 9.61 9.57
CA ARG A 261 -6.08 10.14 8.47
C ARG A 261 -7.02 10.48 7.30
N LYS A 262 -7.03 11.74 6.90
CA LYS A 262 -7.75 12.18 5.70
C LYS A 262 -6.82 12.10 4.49
N MET A 263 -7.35 11.59 3.39
CA MET A 263 -6.61 11.43 2.13
C MET A 263 -7.53 11.72 0.96
N THR A 264 -6.93 12.17 -0.14
CA THR A 264 -7.57 12.09 -1.45
C THR A 264 -6.95 10.93 -2.21
N ILE A 265 -7.78 10.07 -2.75
CA ILE A 265 -7.37 8.87 -3.47
C ILE A 265 -8.17 8.73 -4.77
N LYS A 266 -7.69 7.95 -5.71
CA LYS A 266 -8.45 7.60 -6.91
C LYS A 266 -9.61 6.65 -6.54
N LEU A 267 -10.72 6.74 -7.26
CA LEU A 267 -11.85 5.83 -7.09
C LEU A 267 -11.42 4.36 -7.20
N SER A 268 -10.47 4.05 -8.07
CA SER A 268 -9.90 2.71 -8.21
C SER A 268 -9.23 2.21 -6.93
N ASP A 269 -8.52 3.09 -6.20
CA ASP A 269 -7.89 2.73 -4.92
C ASP A 269 -8.93 2.51 -3.83
N PHE A 270 -10.01 3.30 -3.84
CA PHE A 270 -11.13 3.09 -2.93
C PHE A 270 -11.80 1.74 -3.15
N LEU A 271 -12.00 1.34 -4.40
CA LEU A 271 -12.52 0.01 -4.74
C LEU A 271 -11.62 -1.10 -4.20
N TYR A 272 -10.30 -0.87 -4.17
CA TYR A 272 -9.35 -1.81 -3.58
C TYR A 272 -9.61 -2.05 -2.09
N TYR A 273 -9.91 -1.00 -1.30
CA TYR A 273 -10.33 -1.15 0.10
C TYR A 273 -11.62 -1.94 0.25
N LYS A 274 -12.58 -1.77 -0.65
CA LYS A 274 -13.84 -2.54 -0.65
C LYS A 274 -13.57 -4.03 -0.93
N ILE A 275 -12.72 -4.34 -1.90
CA ILE A 275 -12.35 -5.71 -2.30
C ILE A 275 -11.69 -6.45 -1.13
N PHE A 276 -10.80 -5.78 -0.40
CA PHE A 276 -10.05 -6.37 0.70
C PHE A 276 -10.70 -6.16 2.08
N LYS A 277 -11.99 -5.82 2.13
CA LYS A 277 -12.76 -5.78 3.39
C LYS A 277 -12.69 -7.14 4.10
N GLY A 278 -12.35 -7.10 5.39
CA GLY A 278 -12.16 -8.27 6.25
C GLY A 278 -10.72 -8.82 6.22
N GLU A 279 -9.88 -8.35 5.29
CA GLU A 279 -8.52 -8.84 5.13
C GLU A 279 -7.50 -7.99 5.88
N LEU A 280 -6.36 -8.60 6.17
CA LEU A 280 -5.18 -7.92 6.71
C LEU A 280 -4.39 -7.29 5.55
N ILE A 281 -4.07 -6.03 5.70
CA ILE A 281 -3.27 -5.24 4.76
C ILE A 281 -2.04 -4.66 5.46
N CYS A 282 -1.05 -4.27 4.68
CA CYS A 282 0.18 -3.67 5.15
C CYS A 282 0.45 -2.34 4.44
N TYR A 283 0.74 -1.29 5.19
CA TYR A 283 1.22 -0.02 4.64
C TYR A 283 2.75 0.00 4.62
N PRO A 284 3.38 0.03 3.44
CA PRO A 284 4.84 -0.05 3.34
C PRO A 284 5.56 1.25 3.69
N ALA A 285 4.85 2.36 3.82
CA ALA A 285 5.38 3.67 4.14
C ALA A 285 4.96 4.15 5.54
N PHE A 286 5.58 5.20 6.05
CA PHE A 286 5.14 5.87 7.26
C PHE A 286 3.70 6.36 7.10
N THR A 287 2.90 6.19 8.15
CA THR A 287 1.51 6.61 8.13
C THR A 287 1.28 7.61 9.27
N SER A 288 1.30 8.88 8.91
CA SER A 288 0.92 9.97 9.80
C SER A 288 -0.58 9.97 10.02
N THR A 289 -1.00 10.15 11.26
CA THR A 289 -2.40 10.15 11.69
C THR A 289 -2.59 11.18 12.80
N SER A 290 -3.82 11.63 13.01
CA SER A 290 -4.19 12.48 14.16
C SER A 290 -5.05 11.70 15.15
N GLU A 291 -5.00 12.01 16.42
CA GLU A 291 -5.99 11.51 17.38
C GLU A 291 -7.29 12.33 17.35
N GLU A 292 -7.27 13.50 16.76
CA GLU A 292 -8.47 14.31 16.60
C GLU A 292 -9.33 13.78 15.45
N ASP A 293 -10.65 13.75 15.66
CA ASP A 293 -11.60 13.36 14.63
C ASP A 293 -11.64 14.41 13.52
N ILE A 294 -10.77 14.23 12.54
CA ILE A 294 -10.62 15.11 11.38
C ILE A 294 -11.82 15.08 10.43
N THR A 295 -12.83 14.22 10.66
CA THR A 295 -14.09 14.27 9.91
C THR A 295 -14.86 15.56 10.23
N LYS A 296 -14.62 16.14 11.42
CA LYS A 296 -15.29 17.36 11.92
C LYS A 296 -14.62 18.64 11.43
N TYR A 297 -13.43 18.56 10.86
CA TYR A 297 -12.66 19.73 10.45
C TYR A 297 -12.45 19.70 8.93
N ASN A 298 -12.58 20.86 8.30
CA ASN A 298 -12.13 21.07 6.92
C ASN A 298 -10.60 21.16 6.85
N PHE A 299 -9.89 20.11 7.31
CA PHE A 299 -8.46 20.07 7.09
C PHE A 299 -8.19 20.11 5.58
N PRO A 300 -7.27 20.95 5.12
CA PRO A 300 -6.83 20.88 3.74
C PRO A 300 -6.33 19.46 3.48
N THR A 301 -6.93 18.80 2.52
CA THR A 301 -6.37 17.58 1.94
C THR A 301 -4.93 17.90 1.56
N SER A 302 -4.02 16.98 1.88
CA SER A 302 -2.58 17.13 1.68
C SER A 302 -2.26 17.99 0.45
N THR A 303 -1.48 19.02 0.62
CA THR A 303 -1.13 20.06 -0.36
C THR A 303 -0.64 19.57 -1.72
N ALA A 304 -0.25 18.29 -1.83
CA ALA A 304 0.10 17.67 -3.11
C ALA A 304 -1.02 17.67 -4.16
N ILE A 305 -2.29 17.87 -3.76
CA ILE A 305 -3.44 17.85 -4.67
C ILE A 305 -3.83 19.27 -5.08
N SER A 306 -3.48 20.28 -4.28
CA SER A 306 -3.83 21.67 -4.59
C SER A 306 -3.08 22.24 -5.81
N VAL A 307 -1.99 21.61 -6.23
CA VAL A 307 -1.18 22.11 -7.35
C VAL A 307 -1.77 21.74 -8.71
N ASN A 308 -2.54 20.65 -8.84
CA ASN A 308 -3.05 20.17 -10.13
C ASN A 308 -4.58 20.07 -10.24
N GLY A 309 -5.32 20.48 -9.22
CA GLY A 309 -6.79 20.34 -9.19
C GLY A 309 -7.26 18.88 -8.98
N LEU A 310 -8.46 18.73 -8.38
CA LEU A 310 -9.11 17.42 -8.27
C LEU A 310 -9.61 16.98 -9.65
N THR A 311 -9.27 15.77 -10.06
CA THR A 311 -9.88 15.16 -11.25
C THR A 311 -11.24 14.56 -10.87
N PRO A 312 -12.16 14.34 -11.83
CA PRO A 312 -13.47 13.73 -11.55
C PRO A 312 -13.41 12.34 -10.87
N ASN A 313 -12.25 11.69 -10.92
CA ASN A 313 -12.02 10.38 -10.30
C ASN A 313 -11.34 10.46 -8.92
N ASP A 314 -11.06 11.67 -8.43
CA ASP A 314 -10.47 11.86 -7.11
C ASP A 314 -11.57 11.94 -6.06
N ILE A 315 -11.43 11.15 -5.00
CA ILE A 315 -12.39 11.09 -3.91
C ILE A 315 -11.70 11.30 -2.57
N SER A 316 -12.43 11.91 -1.64
CA SER A 316 -11.97 12.10 -0.27
C SER A 316 -12.32 10.88 0.59
N VAL A 317 -11.35 10.39 1.34
CA VAL A 317 -11.53 9.30 2.30
C VAL A 317 -10.93 9.66 3.65
N VAL A 318 -11.51 9.10 4.70
CA VAL A 318 -10.95 9.12 6.06
C VAL A 318 -10.69 7.70 6.51
N LEU A 319 -9.46 7.42 6.89
CA LEU A 319 -9.11 6.21 7.62
C LEU A 319 -9.45 6.44 9.09
N ASN A 320 -10.29 5.59 9.65
CA ASN A 320 -10.60 5.52 11.08
C ASN A 320 -9.92 4.26 11.61
N ILE A 321 -8.77 4.42 12.28
CA ILE A 321 -7.91 3.34 12.71
C ILE A 321 -8.05 3.15 14.22
N ARG A 322 -8.60 2.02 14.65
CA ARG A 322 -8.74 1.68 16.06
C ARG A 322 -7.61 0.75 16.51
N TYR A 323 -6.96 1.13 17.57
CA TYR A 323 -6.09 0.26 18.35
C TYR A 323 -6.79 -0.17 19.64
N ASN A 324 -6.95 -1.48 19.83
CA ASN A 324 -7.50 -2.06 21.03
C ASN A 324 -6.35 -2.66 21.85
N CYS A 325 -5.86 -1.90 22.83
CA CYS A 325 -4.81 -2.37 23.72
C CYS A 325 -5.32 -3.52 24.58
N LYS A 326 -4.63 -4.64 24.58
CA LYS A 326 -4.79 -5.68 25.61
C LYS A 326 -3.83 -5.36 26.74
N SER A 327 -4.27 -5.45 27.96
CA SER A 327 -3.60 -5.00 29.22
C SER A 327 -2.18 -5.52 29.46
N SER A 328 -1.66 -6.41 28.63
CA SER A 328 -0.30 -6.99 28.74
C SER A 328 0.65 -6.56 27.61
N SER A 329 0.25 -5.64 26.72
CA SER A 329 1.13 -5.21 25.63
C SER A 329 2.12 -4.17 26.13
N ASN A 330 3.41 -4.50 26.07
CA ASN A 330 4.51 -3.57 26.35
C ASN A 330 4.96 -2.82 25.09
N SER A 331 4.22 -2.95 23.98
CA SER A 331 4.58 -2.37 22.69
C SER A 331 3.53 -1.38 22.20
N SER A 332 4.00 -0.31 21.59
CA SER A 332 3.16 0.72 20.97
C SER A 332 3.06 0.51 19.47
N PRO A 333 1.86 0.61 18.84
CA PRO A 333 1.72 0.48 17.38
C PRO A 333 2.22 1.71 16.62
N CYS A 334 2.27 2.86 17.27
CA CYS A 334 2.67 4.12 16.69
C CYS A 334 3.24 5.04 17.79
N VAL A 335 3.79 6.15 17.39
CA VAL A 335 4.47 7.09 18.28
C VAL A 335 3.82 8.45 18.20
N ASN A 336 3.53 9.04 19.36
CA ASN A 336 3.16 10.43 19.48
C ASN A 336 4.39 11.31 19.18
N VAL A 337 4.29 12.15 18.17
CA VAL A 337 5.40 13.00 17.72
C VAL A 337 5.16 14.49 17.93
N VAL A 338 4.08 14.85 18.62
CA VAL A 338 3.64 16.24 18.86
C VAL A 338 4.76 17.12 19.39
N GLU A 339 5.63 16.58 20.25
CA GLU A 339 6.74 17.33 20.87
C GLU A 339 7.75 17.86 19.85
N TYR A 340 7.95 17.14 18.73
CA TYR A 340 8.95 17.48 17.72
C TYR A 340 8.32 17.76 16.35
N SER A 341 7.01 17.57 16.19
CA SER A 341 6.31 17.87 14.94
C SER A 341 6.27 19.38 14.72
N VAL A 342 6.57 19.80 13.50
CA VAL A 342 6.43 21.20 13.08
C VAL A 342 4.96 21.66 13.19
N ASN A 343 4.01 20.72 13.05
CA ASN A 343 2.57 20.96 13.14
C ASN A 343 1.99 20.41 14.45
N ALA A 344 2.49 20.86 15.59
CA ALA A 344 2.09 20.37 16.92
C ALA A 344 0.55 20.41 17.16
N GLY A 345 -0.18 21.30 16.50
CA GLY A 345 -1.65 21.41 16.58
C GLY A 345 -2.39 20.20 16.00
N GLU A 346 -1.76 19.40 15.17
CA GLU A 346 -2.40 18.22 14.54
C GLU A 346 -2.46 17.00 15.47
N LYS A 347 -1.84 17.04 16.65
CA LYS A 347 -1.73 15.89 17.58
C LYS A 347 -1.32 14.61 16.85
N GLU A 348 -0.21 14.71 16.17
CA GLU A 348 0.25 13.71 15.21
C GLU A 348 0.81 12.45 15.87
N PHE A 349 0.43 11.31 15.29
CA PHE A 349 0.99 10.00 15.59
C PHE A 349 1.51 9.36 14.28
N ILE A 350 2.70 8.77 14.34
CA ILE A 350 3.30 8.10 13.19
C ILE A 350 3.34 6.60 13.41
N PHE A 351 2.70 5.86 12.49
CA PHE A 351 2.90 4.43 12.33
C PHE A 351 4.13 4.19 11.44
N PRO A 352 5.03 3.27 11.82
CA PRO A 352 6.22 2.98 11.03
C PRO A 352 5.88 2.27 9.71
N PRO A 353 6.82 2.20 8.76
CA PRO A 353 6.68 1.39 7.56
C PRO A 353 6.35 -0.07 7.88
N PHE A 354 5.59 -0.71 6.99
CA PHE A 354 5.09 -2.08 7.15
C PHE A 354 4.14 -2.28 8.33
N SER A 355 3.45 -1.23 8.77
CA SER A 355 2.37 -1.35 9.74
C SER A 355 1.18 -2.12 9.16
N PHE A 356 0.61 -3.04 9.96
CA PHE A 356 -0.51 -3.88 9.57
C PHE A 356 -1.82 -3.32 10.09
N PHE A 357 -2.85 -3.42 9.23
CA PHE A 357 -4.22 -3.03 9.56
C PHE A 357 -5.20 -4.04 8.98
N LYS A 358 -6.26 -4.34 9.71
CA LYS A 358 -7.38 -5.11 9.19
C LYS A 358 -8.49 -4.16 8.76
N ILE A 359 -8.98 -4.29 7.54
CA ILE A 359 -10.12 -3.51 7.04
C ILE A 359 -11.39 -4.12 7.61
N GLU A 360 -12.06 -3.43 8.52
CA GLU A 360 -13.28 -3.94 9.16
C GLU A 360 -14.54 -3.55 8.37
N ARG A 361 -14.62 -2.29 7.95
CA ARG A 361 -15.80 -1.74 7.30
C ARG A 361 -15.44 -0.58 6.40
N VAL A 362 -16.14 -0.45 5.28
CA VAL A 362 -16.10 0.71 4.39
C VAL A 362 -17.49 1.32 4.38
N VAL A 363 -17.59 2.61 4.65
CA VAL A 363 -18.83 3.40 4.57
C VAL A 363 -18.70 4.35 3.40
N GLU A 364 -19.67 4.25 2.50
CA GLU A 364 -19.73 5.07 1.30
C GLU A 364 -20.63 6.28 1.56
N ASN A 365 -20.05 7.45 1.47
CA ASN A 365 -20.70 8.75 1.50
C ASN A 365 -20.58 9.39 0.10
N SER A 366 -20.64 10.71 -0.02
CA SER A 366 -20.49 11.37 -1.33
C SER A 366 -19.05 11.33 -1.89
N GLY A 367 -18.06 11.07 -1.03
CA GLY A 367 -16.64 11.10 -1.42
C GLY A 367 -16.07 12.50 -1.63
N THR A 368 -16.81 13.54 -1.23
CA THR A 368 -16.34 14.92 -1.28
C THR A 368 -15.51 15.27 -0.03
N PRO A 369 -14.72 16.35 -0.05
CA PRO A 369 -13.97 16.79 1.15
C PRO A 369 -14.86 17.09 2.36
N GLY A 370 -16.10 17.51 2.18
CA GLY A 370 -17.07 17.78 3.26
C GLY A 370 -17.84 16.55 3.72
N ASP A 371 -17.87 15.48 2.91
CA ASP A 371 -18.56 14.22 3.20
C ASP A 371 -17.73 13.04 2.66
N PRO A 372 -16.55 12.77 3.25
CA PRO A 372 -15.62 11.74 2.78
C PRO A 372 -16.16 10.33 3.01
N HIS A 373 -15.75 9.38 2.18
CA HIS A 373 -15.90 7.96 2.51
C HIS A 373 -15.11 7.62 3.77
N ILE A 374 -15.58 6.65 4.56
CA ILE A 374 -14.88 6.25 5.80
C ILE A 374 -14.45 4.79 5.71
N ILE A 375 -13.17 4.56 5.95
CA ILE A 375 -12.58 3.22 5.99
C ILE A 375 -12.21 2.92 7.44
N TYR A 376 -12.97 2.03 8.08
CA TYR A 376 -12.70 1.57 9.44
C TYR A 376 -11.69 0.44 9.42
N MET A 377 -10.62 0.62 10.18
CA MET A 377 -9.56 -0.37 10.31
C MET A 377 -9.24 -0.63 11.79
N THR A 378 -8.68 -1.79 12.07
CA THR A 378 -8.12 -2.12 13.37
C THR A 378 -6.65 -2.47 13.25
N VAL A 379 -5.86 -2.03 14.22
CA VAL A 379 -4.50 -2.53 14.40
C VAL A 379 -4.60 -3.92 15.03
N PRO A 380 -3.98 -4.96 14.44
CA PRO A 380 -3.99 -6.30 15.02
C PRO A 380 -3.40 -6.30 16.43
N SER A 381 -4.11 -6.92 17.38
CA SER A 381 -3.70 -6.93 18.80
C SER A 381 -2.48 -7.82 19.10
N LYS A 382 -2.13 -8.66 18.17
CA LYS A 382 -0.94 -9.49 18.24
C LYS A 382 0.05 -9.00 17.20
N LYS A 383 1.19 -8.51 17.67
CA LYS A 383 2.41 -8.23 16.90
C LYS A 383 2.40 -6.96 16.05
N ASN A 384 2.97 -5.97 16.68
CA ASN A 384 3.22 -4.66 16.15
C ASN A 384 4.54 -4.64 15.36
N PRO A 385 4.63 -3.97 14.20
CA PRO A 385 5.90 -3.75 13.50
C PRO A 385 7.00 -3.11 14.36
N LEU A 386 6.64 -2.30 15.34
CA LEU A 386 7.61 -1.78 16.31
C LEU A 386 8.20 -2.85 17.23
N GLU A 387 7.58 -4.02 17.39
CA GLU A 387 8.16 -5.17 18.10
C GLU A 387 9.16 -5.95 17.24
N PHE A 388 9.15 -5.75 15.92
CA PHE A 388 9.97 -6.53 14.99
C PHE A 388 11.49 -6.35 15.13
N GLY A 389 11.97 -5.42 15.93
CA GLY A 389 13.40 -5.13 16.01
C GLY A 389 14.13 -5.52 17.29
N LEU A 390 13.48 -5.94 18.37
CA LEU A 390 14.10 -5.83 19.70
C LEU A 390 14.10 -7.06 20.60
N LYS A 391 13.67 -8.20 20.20
CA LYS A 391 13.94 -9.43 20.95
C LYS A 391 15.17 -10.16 20.41
N ASN A 392 16.34 -9.77 20.93
CA ASN A 392 17.57 -10.58 20.94
C ASN A 392 18.09 -11.14 19.63
N GLY A 393 18.12 -10.35 18.54
CA GLY A 393 18.74 -10.82 17.29
C GLY A 393 18.09 -12.05 16.67
N LYS A 394 16.88 -12.39 17.09
CA LYS A 394 16.18 -13.57 16.60
C LYS A 394 15.35 -13.24 15.38
N THR A 395 15.49 -14.05 14.36
CA THR A 395 14.81 -13.96 13.08
C THR A 395 13.29 -14.10 13.26
N ILE A 396 12.53 -13.29 12.55
CA ILE A 396 11.08 -13.39 12.51
C ILE A 396 10.69 -14.61 11.69
N TYR A 397 9.99 -15.55 12.29
CA TYR A 397 9.40 -16.68 11.58
C TYR A 397 7.89 -16.53 11.48
N TYR A 398 7.40 -16.86 10.30
CA TYR A 398 5.98 -16.96 10.01
C TYR A 398 5.54 -18.43 10.04
N LYS A 399 4.58 -18.77 10.89
CA LYS A 399 4.01 -20.12 10.91
C LYS A 399 2.88 -20.19 9.87
N ARG A 400 3.04 -21.07 8.91
CA ARG A 400 2.22 -21.16 7.68
C ARG A 400 0.73 -21.44 7.95
N ASP A 401 0.41 -22.11 9.06
CA ASP A 401 -0.91 -22.71 9.27
C ASP A 401 -1.88 -21.88 10.13
N GLU A 402 -1.42 -20.81 10.80
CA GLU A 402 -2.24 -20.08 11.79
C GLU A 402 -2.43 -18.59 11.50
N ASN A 403 -2.01 -18.08 10.34
CA ASN A 403 -1.98 -16.64 10.03
C ASN A 403 -1.31 -15.79 11.14
N GLU A 404 -0.41 -16.39 11.89
CA GLU A 404 0.32 -15.76 12.99
C GLU A 404 1.80 -15.56 12.63
N ILE A 405 2.35 -14.42 13.05
CA ILE A 405 3.77 -14.10 12.93
C ILE A 405 4.44 -14.48 14.25
N TYR A 406 5.43 -15.35 14.23
CA TYR A 406 6.21 -15.75 15.40
C TYR A 406 7.64 -15.23 15.31
N TYR A 407 8.26 -15.06 16.49
CA TYR A 407 9.67 -14.71 16.63
C TYR A 407 10.43 -15.93 17.14
N SER A 408 11.59 -16.21 16.61
CA SER A 408 12.52 -17.20 17.17
C SER A 408 13.80 -16.53 17.65
#